data_99a9cf94bb3c78ca0bbd3a100f7da537
#
_entry.id   99a9cf94bb3c78ca0bbd3a100f7da537
#
_cell.length_a   1.000
_cell.length_b   1.000
_cell.length_c   1.000
_cell.angle_alpha   90.00
_cell.angle_beta   90.00
_cell.angle_gamma   90.00
#
_symmetry.space_group_name_H-M   'P 1'
#
loop_
_entity.id
_entity.type
_entity.pdbx_description
1 polymer ?
#
loop_
_entity_poly.entity_id
_entity_poly.type
_entity_poly.pdbx_seq_one_letter_code
_entity_poly.pdbx_strand_id
1 'polypeptide(L)'
;MRSEEVSVETYEKNLENLKQVSYSDVTNMLTEDGGDHILYVGRPTCYYCRQNSPVLKDFNTLIDGQLLYYNTDSDQLDRESRKILFDKLGIPGTPSVIRLKNGQLVSGYLGSAPDAQAIYQAVFKEETEKTETPEGTEVVEKAENPLPESPSEDTIKDGGENTVNHTDQSVNSLMFQIKQVFRNLTDLLISLLGKFI
;
A
#
# COMPACT_ATOMS: atom_id res chain seq x y z
N MET A 1 20.16 13.68 -14.46
CA MET A 1 20.47 12.36 -15.04
C MET A 1 19.16 11.64 -15.26
N ARG A 2 18.81 11.26 -16.49
CA ARG A 2 17.67 10.33 -16.69
C ARG A 2 18.10 9.00 -16.12
N SER A 3 17.36 8.45 -15.15
CA SER A 3 17.53 7.05 -14.76
C SER A 3 17.30 6.19 -16.00
N GLU A 4 18.20 5.23 -16.22
CA GLU A 4 18.10 4.30 -17.34
C GLU A 4 16.77 3.53 -17.24
N GLU A 5 16.03 3.44 -18.34
CA GLU A 5 14.74 2.79 -18.36
C GLU A 5 14.92 1.27 -18.21
N VAL A 6 14.25 0.67 -17.23
CA VAL A 6 14.26 -0.78 -17.02
C VAL A 6 13.48 -1.46 -18.14
N SER A 7 14.14 -2.35 -18.89
CA SER A 7 13.55 -3.13 -19.98
C SER A 7 12.56 -4.18 -19.46
N VAL A 8 11.72 -4.73 -20.35
CA VAL A 8 10.83 -5.86 -20.03
C VAL A 8 11.64 -7.07 -19.56
N GLU A 9 12.75 -7.40 -20.25
CA GLU A 9 13.62 -8.51 -19.90
C GLU A 9 14.23 -8.35 -18.49
N THR A 10 14.68 -7.14 -18.15
CA THR A 10 15.19 -6.83 -16.81
C THR A 10 14.09 -6.93 -15.75
N TYR A 11 12.88 -6.48 -16.07
CA TYR A 11 11.71 -6.63 -15.19
C TYR A 11 11.42 -8.10 -14.89
N GLU A 12 11.34 -8.94 -15.91
CA GLU A 12 11.08 -10.37 -15.77
C GLU A 12 12.18 -11.05 -14.94
N LYS A 13 13.45 -10.72 -15.19
CA LYS A 13 14.59 -11.21 -14.41
C LYS A 13 14.54 -10.78 -12.93
N ASN A 14 14.11 -9.54 -12.66
CA ASN A 14 13.97 -9.08 -11.27
C ASN A 14 12.86 -9.82 -10.52
N LEU A 15 11.83 -10.30 -11.22
CA LEU A 15 10.68 -11.00 -10.65
C LEU A 15 10.75 -12.53 -10.80
N GLU A 16 11.82 -13.09 -11.34
CA GLU A 16 11.95 -14.55 -11.60
C GLU A 16 11.76 -15.44 -10.37
N ASN A 17 12.10 -14.92 -9.18
CA ASN A 17 11.96 -15.63 -7.90
C ASN A 17 10.61 -15.39 -7.20
N LEU A 18 9.70 -14.62 -7.80
CA LEU A 18 8.35 -14.43 -7.29
C LEU A 18 7.44 -15.55 -7.82
N LYS A 19 6.63 -16.11 -6.93
CA LYS A 19 5.61 -17.07 -7.36
C LYS A 19 4.50 -16.34 -8.11
N GLN A 20 4.40 -16.56 -9.42
CA GLN A 20 3.30 -16.05 -10.21
C GLN A 20 2.01 -16.80 -9.89
N VAL A 21 0.92 -16.04 -9.74
CA VAL A 21 -0.44 -16.54 -9.46
C VAL A 21 -1.39 -16.14 -10.59
N SER A 22 -2.43 -16.97 -10.78
CA SER A 22 -3.47 -16.75 -11.80
C SER A 22 -4.60 -15.84 -11.27
N TYR A 23 -5.49 -15.42 -12.18
CA TYR A 23 -6.74 -14.72 -11.82
C TYR A 23 -7.57 -15.53 -10.81
N SER A 24 -7.67 -16.86 -11.02
CA SER A 24 -8.40 -17.76 -10.13
C SER A 24 -7.78 -17.77 -8.72
N ASP A 25 -6.44 -17.81 -8.62
CA ASP A 25 -5.76 -17.75 -7.32
C ASP A 25 -6.06 -16.43 -6.60
N VAL A 26 -5.99 -15.30 -7.32
CA VAL A 26 -6.29 -13.98 -6.75
C VAL A 26 -7.75 -13.90 -6.29
N THR A 27 -8.70 -14.43 -7.07
CA THR A 27 -10.11 -14.45 -6.65
C THR A 27 -10.36 -15.33 -5.43
N ASN A 28 -9.63 -16.46 -5.31
CA ASN A 28 -9.68 -17.33 -4.13
C ASN A 28 -9.12 -16.62 -2.88
N MET A 29 -8.04 -15.84 -3.02
CA MET A 29 -7.48 -15.03 -1.90
C MET A 29 -8.45 -13.97 -1.39
N LEU A 30 -9.45 -13.56 -2.20
CA LEU A 30 -10.50 -12.61 -1.81
C LEU A 30 -11.68 -13.30 -1.09
N THR A 31 -11.62 -14.59 -0.90
CA THR A 31 -12.58 -15.32 -0.06
C THR A 31 -12.09 -15.39 1.38
N GLU A 32 -12.97 -15.78 2.31
CA GLU A 32 -12.61 -16.02 3.71
C GLU A 32 -11.88 -17.38 3.85
N ASP A 33 -10.67 -17.47 3.29
CA ASP A 33 -9.85 -18.68 3.26
C ASP A 33 -8.97 -18.87 4.51
N GLY A 34 -8.99 -17.89 5.43
CA GLY A 34 -8.11 -17.86 6.61
C GLY A 34 -6.65 -17.53 6.28
N GLY A 35 -6.33 -17.24 5.01
CA GLY A 35 -4.97 -16.98 4.54
C GLY A 35 -4.46 -15.58 4.87
N ASP A 36 -3.14 -15.44 4.84
CA ASP A 36 -2.40 -14.17 4.88
C ASP A 36 -1.49 -14.14 3.65
N HIS A 37 -1.82 -13.27 2.70
CA HIS A 37 -1.19 -13.24 1.39
C HIS A 37 -0.58 -11.85 1.13
N ILE A 38 0.66 -11.82 0.68
CA ILE A 38 1.32 -10.61 0.21
C ILE A 38 1.37 -10.68 -1.31
N LEU A 39 0.65 -9.79 -1.99
CA LEU A 39 0.42 -9.83 -3.43
C LEU A 39 0.94 -8.55 -4.09
N TYR A 40 1.86 -8.73 -5.05
CA TYR A 40 2.22 -7.70 -6.01
C TYR A 40 1.31 -7.81 -7.24
N VAL A 41 0.65 -6.70 -7.59
CA VAL A 41 -0.14 -6.57 -8.81
C VAL A 41 0.59 -5.65 -9.77
N GLY A 42 1.01 -6.19 -10.92
CA GLY A 42 1.80 -5.46 -11.89
C GLY A 42 1.78 -6.09 -13.26
N ARG A 43 2.58 -5.55 -14.18
CA ARG A 43 2.69 -6.06 -15.56
C ARG A 43 3.95 -5.54 -16.26
N PRO A 44 4.52 -6.30 -17.23
CA PRO A 44 5.70 -5.89 -17.95
C PRO A 44 5.49 -4.68 -18.89
N THR A 45 4.25 -4.48 -19.39
CA THR A 45 3.92 -3.34 -20.25
C THR A 45 3.78 -2.01 -19.49
N CYS A 46 3.71 -2.02 -18.15
CA CYS A 46 3.62 -0.84 -17.31
C CYS A 46 5.01 -0.26 -17.04
N TYR A 47 5.25 0.98 -17.47
CA TYR A 47 6.52 1.68 -17.23
C TYR A 47 6.90 1.73 -15.75
N TYR A 48 5.99 2.19 -14.89
CA TYR A 48 6.25 2.30 -13.44
C TYR A 48 6.46 0.95 -12.77
N CYS A 49 5.82 -0.12 -13.27
CA CYS A 49 6.07 -1.48 -12.79
C CYS A 49 7.51 -1.91 -13.07
N ARG A 50 8.00 -1.63 -14.29
CA ARG A 50 9.39 -1.96 -14.66
C ARG A 50 10.38 -1.20 -13.79
N GLN A 51 10.20 0.12 -13.65
CA GLN A 51 11.08 0.96 -12.82
C GLN A 51 11.11 0.52 -11.35
N ASN A 52 10.01 -0.02 -10.83
CA ASN A 52 9.90 -0.47 -9.44
C ASN A 52 10.42 -1.91 -9.23
N SER A 53 10.70 -2.67 -10.29
CA SER A 53 11.06 -4.09 -10.17
C SER A 53 12.32 -4.38 -9.36
N PRO A 54 13.39 -3.55 -9.34
CA PRO A 54 14.52 -3.78 -8.44
C PRO A 54 14.10 -3.72 -6.97
N VAL A 55 13.25 -2.75 -6.62
CA VAL A 55 12.73 -2.58 -5.26
C VAL A 55 11.87 -3.78 -4.84
N LEU A 56 11.07 -4.34 -5.78
CA LEU A 56 10.25 -5.53 -5.52
C LEU A 56 11.11 -6.78 -5.29
N LYS A 57 12.21 -6.91 -6.03
CA LYS A 57 13.18 -7.98 -5.82
C LYS A 57 13.78 -7.93 -4.41
N ASP A 58 14.20 -6.73 -3.98
CA ASP A 58 14.77 -6.53 -2.65
C ASP A 58 13.70 -6.75 -1.56
N PHE A 59 12.47 -6.28 -1.78
CA PHE A 59 11.36 -6.53 -0.86
C PHE A 59 11.03 -8.02 -0.75
N ASN A 60 11.00 -8.77 -1.85
CA ASN A 60 10.79 -10.23 -1.81
C ASN A 60 11.88 -10.94 -0.99
N THR A 61 13.12 -10.48 -1.08
CA THR A 61 14.22 -10.99 -0.25
C THR A 61 14.00 -10.67 1.22
N LEU A 62 13.52 -9.46 1.52
CA LEU A 62 13.26 -8.99 2.89
C LEU A 62 12.16 -9.79 3.60
N ILE A 63 11.22 -10.36 2.84
CA ILE A 63 10.11 -11.19 3.34
C ILE A 63 10.26 -12.68 3.02
N ASP A 64 11.50 -13.17 2.89
CA ASP A 64 11.83 -14.58 2.69
C ASP A 64 11.14 -15.24 1.49
N GLY A 65 10.95 -14.50 0.38
CA GLY A 65 10.37 -15.02 -0.85
C GLY A 65 8.86 -15.20 -0.83
N GLN A 66 8.14 -14.58 0.08
CA GLN A 66 6.69 -14.74 0.25
C GLN A 66 5.85 -13.84 -0.68
N LEU A 67 6.47 -12.97 -1.50
CA LEU A 67 5.75 -12.09 -2.41
C LEU A 67 5.16 -12.88 -3.57
N LEU A 68 3.85 -12.92 -3.65
CA LEU A 68 3.12 -13.44 -4.80
C LEU A 68 3.03 -12.38 -5.90
N TYR A 69 3.06 -12.79 -7.16
CA TYR A 69 2.99 -11.89 -8.30
C TYR A 69 1.79 -12.20 -9.19
N TYR A 70 0.88 -11.26 -9.32
CA TYR A 70 -0.18 -11.28 -10.31
C TYR A 70 0.16 -10.39 -11.49
N ASN A 71 0.40 -11.02 -12.65
CA ASN A 71 0.65 -10.33 -13.91
C ASN A 71 -0.68 -10.02 -14.61
N THR A 72 -1.09 -8.76 -14.65
CA THR A 72 -2.36 -8.36 -15.28
C THR A 72 -2.36 -8.40 -16.80
N ASP A 73 -1.22 -8.70 -17.43
CA ASP A 73 -1.13 -8.95 -18.87
C ASP A 73 -1.26 -10.45 -19.22
N SER A 74 -1.10 -11.38 -18.23
CA SER A 74 -1.16 -12.83 -18.47
C SER A 74 -2.57 -13.32 -18.73
N ASP A 75 -3.54 -12.75 -18.03
CA ASP A 75 -4.94 -13.08 -18.21
C ASP A 75 -5.54 -12.10 -19.21
N GLN A 76 -6.14 -12.60 -20.27
CA GLN A 76 -6.77 -11.80 -21.32
C GLN A 76 -8.06 -11.12 -20.81
N LEU A 77 -7.98 -10.54 -19.61
CA LEU A 77 -9.11 -9.81 -19.03
C LEU A 77 -9.40 -8.57 -19.88
N ASP A 78 -10.64 -8.40 -20.23
CA ASP A 78 -11.10 -7.15 -20.79
C ASP A 78 -11.00 -6.00 -19.77
N ARG A 79 -11.21 -4.78 -20.26
CA ARG A 79 -11.06 -3.58 -19.42
C ARG A 79 -12.03 -3.56 -18.23
N GLU A 80 -13.23 -4.07 -18.42
CA GLU A 80 -14.28 -4.08 -17.39
C GLU A 80 -13.98 -5.11 -16.31
N SER A 81 -13.64 -6.33 -16.67
CA SER A 81 -13.23 -7.39 -15.74
C SER A 81 -12.01 -6.99 -14.91
N ARG A 82 -11.03 -6.32 -15.55
CA ARG A 82 -9.86 -5.78 -14.84
C ARG A 82 -10.24 -4.69 -13.85
N LYS A 83 -11.15 -3.79 -14.23
CA LYS A 83 -11.65 -2.76 -13.33
C LYS A 83 -12.37 -3.37 -12.12
N ILE A 84 -13.23 -4.34 -12.35
CA ILE A 84 -13.95 -5.06 -11.27
C ILE A 84 -12.96 -5.74 -10.32
N LEU A 85 -11.91 -6.39 -10.84
CA LEU A 85 -10.87 -6.97 -10.01
C LEU A 85 -10.14 -5.93 -9.16
N PHE A 86 -9.74 -4.80 -9.76
CA PHE A 86 -9.06 -3.73 -9.03
C PHE A 86 -9.94 -3.09 -7.97
N ASP A 87 -11.24 -2.92 -8.26
CA ASP A 87 -12.22 -2.44 -7.27
C ASP A 87 -12.37 -3.42 -6.10
N LYS A 88 -12.38 -4.75 -6.36
CA LYS A 88 -12.41 -5.80 -5.33
C LYS A 88 -11.12 -5.82 -4.50
N LEU A 89 -9.97 -5.69 -5.14
CA LEU A 89 -8.67 -5.60 -4.47
C LEU A 89 -8.47 -4.27 -3.72
N GLY A 90 -9.32 -3.27 -3.97
CA GLY A 90 -9.19 -1.93 -3.38
C GLY A 90 -7.99 -1.13 -3.89
N ILE A 91 -7.50 -1.42 -5.10
CA ILE A 91 -6.32 -0.77 -5.69
C ILE A 91 -6.70 0.15 -6.85
N PRO A 92 -6.02 1.30 -7.03
CA PRO A 92 -6.29 2.22 -8.14
C PRO A 92 -5.66 1.77 -9.47
N GLY A 93 -4.65 0.89 -9.42
CA GLY A 93 -3.90 0.45 -10.59
C GLY A 93 -2.61 -0.28 -10.25
N THR A 94 -1.65 -0.28 -11.19
CA THR A 94 -0.35 -0.92 -11.06
C THR A 94 0.79 0.10 -11.16
N PRO A 95 1.91 -0.10 -10.44
CA PRO A 95 2.19 -1.19 -9.50
C PRO A 95 1.46 -1.03 -8.16
N SER A 96 1.10 -2.15 -7.51
CA SER A 96 0.57 -2.17 -6.14
C SER A 96 1.06 -3.41 -5.40
N VAL A 97 1.50 -3.25 -4.16
CA VAL A 97 1.80 -4.35 -3.23
C VAL A 97 0.78 -4.29 -2.10
N ILE A 98 0.03 -5.37 -1.90
CA ILE A 98 -1.05 -5.42 -0.92
C ILE A 98 -0.94 -6.65 -0.03
N ARG A 99 -1.48 -6.56 1.18
CA ARG A 99 -1.64 -7.68 2.09
C ARG A 99 -3.11 -7.98 2.26
N LEU A 100 -3.47 -9.23 1.99
CA LEU A 100 -4.82 -9.76 2.15
C LEU A 100 -4.81 -10.72 3.34
N LYS A 101 -5.65 -10.49 4.35
CA LYS A 101 -5.89 -11.41 5.45
C LYS A 101 -7.34 -11.85 5.44
N ASN A 102 -7.58 -13.15 5.38
CA ASN A 102 -8.92 -13.74 5.35
C ASN A 102 -9.84 -13.05 4.34
N GLY A 103 -9.37 -12.88 3.10
CA GLY A 103 -10.09 -12.25 2.02
C GLY A 103 -10.20 -10.71 2.08
N GLN A 104 -9.69 -10.08 3.13
CA GLN A 104 -9.77 -8.64 3.34
C GLN A 104 -8.44 -7.95 3.07
N LEU A 105 -8.49 -6.84 2.35
CA LEU A 105 -7.34 -5.96 2.20
C LEU A 105 -7.06 -5.24 3.53
N VAL A 106 -5.94 -5.55 4.17
CA VAL A 106 -5.58 -4.97 5.48
C VAL A 106 -4.55 -3.85 5.38
N SER A 107 -3.63 -3.95 4.43
CA SER A 107 -2.56 -2.96 4.26
C SER A 107 -1.95 -3.03 2.86
N GLY A 108 -1.11 -2.07 2.48
CA GLY A 108 -0.41 -2.12 1.20
C GLY A 108 0.30 -0.83 0.82
N TYR A 109 1.15 -0.93 -0.20
CA TYR A 109 1.83 0.18 -0.85
C TYR A 109 1.32 0.33 -2.29
N LEU A 110 0.79 1.51 -2.61
CA LEU A 110 0.19 1.79 -3.92
C LEU A 110 1.11 2.72 -4.72
N GLY A 111 1.49 2.29 -5.93
CA GLY A 111 2.42 3.03 -6.77
C GLY A 111 3.87 2.56 -6.62
N SER A 112 4.81 3.36 -7.15
CA SER A 112 6.24 3.07 -7.08
C SER A 112 6.81 3.44 -5.72
N ALA A 113 7.51 2.50 -5.08
CA ALA A 113 8.16 2.72 -3.80
C ALA A 113 9.60 3.24 -3.99
N PRO A 114 10.12 4.07 -3.08
CA PRO A 114 11.51 4.51 -3.11
C PRO A 114 12.49 3.36 -2.80
N ASP A 115 12.11 2.44 -1.93
CA ASP A 115 12.91 1.29 -1.49
C ASP A 115 12.03 0.17 -0.91
N ALA A 116 12.65 -0.97 -0.62
CA ALA A 116 11.99 -2.16 -0.08
C ALA A 116 11.45 -1.94 1.35
N GLN A 117 12.12 -1.09 2.13
CA GLN A 117 11.73 -0.80 3.51
C GLN A 117 10.42 -0.02 3.57
N ALA A 118 10.21 0.91 2.63
CA ALA A 118 8.95 1.64 2.51
C ALA A 118 7.77 0.71 2.23
N ILE A 119 7.97 -0.31 1.37
CA ILE A 119 6.95 -1.35 1.14
C ILE A 119 6.72 -2.15 2.42
N TYR A 120 7.79 -2.59 3.08
CA TYR A 120 7.73 -3.39 4.31
C TYR A 120 6.92 -2.68 5.39
N GLN A 121 7.24 -1.43 5.69
CA GLN A 121 6.53 -0.63 6.68
C GLN A 121 5.04 -0.46 6.33
N ALA A 122 4.70 -0.25 5.05
CA ALA A 122 3.31 -0.10 4.64
C ALA A 122 2.52 -1.41 4.73
N VAL A 123 3.15 -2.55 4.42
CA VAL A 123 2.52 -3.88 4.40
C VAL A 123 2.36 -4.45 5.81
N PHE A 124 3.32 -4.19 6.73
CA PHE A 124 3.34 -4.74 8.09
C PHE A 124 3.08 -3.70 9.19
N LYS A 125 2.48 -2.55 8.87
CA LYS A 125 2.22 -1.44 9.78
C LYS A 125 1.57 -1.86 11.12
N GLU A 126 0.58 -2.74 11.07
CA GLU A 126 -0.13 -3.20 12.27
C GLU A 126 0.75 -4.03 13.23
N GLU A 127 1.82 -4.65 12.73
CA GLU A 127 2.72 -5.47 13.53
C GLU A 127 3.78 -4.62 14.22
N THR A 128 4.19 -3.50 13.59
CA THR A 128 5.17 -2.58 14.16
C THR A 128 4.59 -1.75 15.31
N GLU A 129 3.31 -1.38 15.26
CA GLU A 129 2.66 -0.62 16.35
C GLU A 129 2.45 -1.44 17.64
N LYS A 130 2.44 -2.78 17.56
CA LYS A 130 2.31 -3.66 18.75
C LYS A 130 3.63 -3.91 19.47
N THR A 131 4.77 -3.59 18.87
CA THR A 131 6.09 -3.86 19.43
C THR A 131 6.66 -2.65 20.20
N GLU A 132 6.07 -1.47 20.07
CA GLU A 132 6.46 -0.25 20.77
C GLU A 132 5.48 0.09 21.91
N THR A 133 5.36 -0.80 22.91
CA THR A 133 4.84 -0.40 24.22
C THR A 133 6.05 -0.25 25.13
N PRO A 134 6.47 0.95 25.46
CA PRO A 134 7.48 1.12 26.52
C PRO A 134 6.81 0.84 27.85
N GLU A 135 7.28 -0.18 28.51
CA GLU A 135 7.01 -0.43 29.92
C GLU A 135 7.59 0.72 30.78
N GLY A 136 6.71 1.36 31.44
CA GLY A 136 6.81 2.17 32.62
C GLY A 136 8.05 3.01 32.96
N THR A 137 7.83 4.30 33.14
CA THR A 137 8.38 4.99 34.34
C THR A 137 7.41 6.08 34.79
N GLU A 138 7.06 5.95 36.04
CA GLU A 138 6.21 6.80 36.88
C GLU A 138 6.78 8.21 37.05
N VAL A 139 5.84 9.18 37.02
CA VAL A 139 5.64 10.38 37.85
C VAL A 139 6.85 11.27 38.22
N VAL A 140 6.78 12.58 37.97
CA VAL A 140 6.61 13.61 38.99
C VAL A 140 6.12 14.93 38.37
N GLU A 141 5.10 15.44 38.97
CA GLU A 141 4.40 16.71 38.91
C GLU A 141 5.30 17.94 39.12
N LYS A 142 5.10 19.03 38.39
CA LYS A 142 4.68 20.33 38.94
C LYS A 142 5.05 21.54 38.05
N ALA A 143 4.04 22.24 37.72
CA ALA A 143 3.79 23.68 37.79
C ALA A 143 4.51 24.69 36.90
N GLU A 144 3.64 25.46 36.29
CA GLU A 144 3.56 26.93 36.13
C GLU A 144 4.09 27.58 34.83
N ASN A 145 3.11 28.12 34.17
CA ASN A 145 3.10 29.16 33.11
C ASN A 145 3.69 30.49 33.61
N PRO A 146 4.13 31.47 32.81
CA PRO A 146 3.22 32.20 31.93
C PRO A 146 3.78 32.67 30.56
N LEU A 147 2.85 32.98 29.66
CA LEU A 147 2.98 33.81 28.46
C LEU A 147 3.47 35.24 28.83
N PRO A 148 4.15 35.99 27.92
CA PRO A 148 3.40 36.91 27.09
C PRO A 148 3.91 37.18 25.66
N GLU A 149 2.92 37.48 24.82
CA GLU A 149 2.84 38.55 23.80
C GLU A 149 3.85 38.67 22.62
N SER A 150 3.22 38.63 21.45
CA SER A 150 3.59 39.20 20.15
C SER A 150 3.75 40.77 20.23
N PRO A 151 4.30 41.56 19.28
CA PRO A 151 4.15 41.44 17.82
C PRO A 151 5.37 41.90 16.99
N SER A 152 5.35 41.70 15.70
CA SER A 152 5.47 42.69 14.58
C SER A 152 6.15 42.13 13.35
N GLU A 153 5.43 42.22 12.30
CA GLU A 153 5.61 42.50 10.87
C GLU A 153 7.03 42.69 10.28
N ASP A 154 7.04 42.16 9.05
CA ASP A 154 7.68 42.59 7.82
C ASP A 154 8.87 41.78 7.31
N THR A 155 8.77 41.13 6.19
CA THR A 155 9.20 41.52 4.85
C THR A 155 9.35 40.32 3.92
N ILE A 156 8.69 40.43 2.77
CA ILE A 156 8.70 39.56 1.58
C ILE A 156 10.12 39.42 1.00
N LYS A 157 10.50 38.20 0.59
CA LYS A 157 11.25 37.90 -0.65
C LYS A 157 11.20 36.41 -0.99
N ASP A 158 10.46 36.15 -2.02
CA ASP A 158 10.64 35.37 -3.27
C ASP A 158 11.81 34.37 -3.34
N GLY A 159 11.46 33.11 -3.78
CA GLY A 159 12.46 32.16 -4.27
C GLY A 159 12.12 30.69 -4.12
N GLY A 160 11.34 30.12 -5.08
CA GLY A 160 11.65 28.81 -5.68
C GLY A 160 11.24 27.53 -4.98
N GLU A 161 10.12 27.02 -5.37
CA GLU A 161 9.87 25.70 -5.96
C GLU A 161 10.65 24.49 -5.39
N ASN A 162 9.95 23.64 -4.61
CA ASN A 162 9.91 22.18 -4.69
C ASN A 162 9.28 21.55 -3.43
N THR A 163 7.95 21.54 -3.35
CA THR A 163 7.22 20.76 -2.33
C THR A 163 5.93 20.18 -2.93
N VAL A 164 6.03 19.24 -3.87
CA VAL A 164 4.85 18.61 -4.49
C VAL A 164 4.74 17.09 -4.26
N ASN A 165 5.70 16.43 -3.62
CA ASN A 165 5.68 14.95 -3.55
C ASN A 165 5.28 14.33 -2.21
N HIS A 166 5.08 15.09 -1.14
CA HIS A 166 4.74 14.51 0.17
C HIS A 166 3.23 14.49 0.48
N THR A 167 2.46 15.35 -0.20
CA THR A 167 1.01 15.50 0.06
C THR A 167 0.18 14.42 -0.62
N ASP A 168 0.64 13.90 -1.76
CA ASP A 168 -0.11 12.94 -2.57
C ASP A 168 -0.16 11.53 -1.93
N GLN A 169 0.89 11.12 -1.25
CA GLN A 169 0.94 9.82 -0.55
C GLN A 169 0.04 9.81 0.71
N SER A 170 0.01 10.91 1.43
CA SER A 170 -0.85 11.06 2.61
C SER A 170 -2.33 11.04 2.25
N VAL A 171 -2.71 11.72 1.15
CA VAL A 171 -4.09 11.75 0.64
C VAL A 171 -4.52 10.37 0.13
N ASN A 172 -3.64 9.66 -0.58
CA ASN A 172 -3.94 8.30 -1.07
C ASN A 172 -4.09 7.30 0.06
N SER A 173 -3.27 7.38 1.11
CA SER A 173 -3.39 6.55 2.31
C SER A 173 -4.70 6.84 3.07
N LEU A 174 -5.07 8.11 3.21
CA LEU A 174 -6.31 8.52 3.87
C LEU A 174 -7.54 8.08 3.06
N MET A 175 -7.53 8.24 1.74
CA MET A 175 -8.60 7.77 0.86
C MET A 175 -8.77 6.26 0.89
N PHE A 176 -7.66 5.52 1.04
CA PHE A 176 -7.68 4.09 1.22
C PHE A 176 -8.38 3.70 2.53
N GLN A 177 -8.01 4.32 3.64
CA GLN A 177 -8.63 4.06 4.95
C GLN A 177 -10.13 4.42 4.97
N ILE A 178 -10.52 5.53 4.36
CA ILE A 178 -11.93 5.94 4.25
C ILE A 178 -12.73 4.90 3.46
N LYS A 179 -12.21 4.38 2.34
CA LYS A 179 -12.86 3.32 1.56
C LYS A 179 -13.04 2.03 2.36
N GLN A 180 -12.07 1.67 3.20
CA GLN A 180 -12.15 0.51 4.08
C GLN A 180 -13.27 0.66 5.13
N VAL A 181 -13.34 1.82 5.78
CA VAL A 181 -14.39 2.09 6.77
C VAL A 181 -15.79 1.99 6.14
N PHE A 182 -15.98 2.55 4.95
CA PHE A 182 -17.27 2.46 4.25
C PHE A 182 -17.61 1.02 3.85
N ARG A 183 -16.64 0.22 3.41
CA ARG A 183 -16.86 -1.19 3.05
C ARG A 183 -17.28 -2.01 4.27
N ASN A 184 -16.56 -1.91 5.37
CA ASN A 184 -16.88 -2.60 6.63
C ASN A 184 -18.26 -2.20 7.17
N LEU A 185 -18.66 -0.93 7.01
CA LEU A 185 -19.97 -0.45 7.41
C LEU A 185 -21.09 -1.05 6.54
N THR A 186 -20.86 -1.16 5.23
CA THR A 186 -21.81 -1.76 4.29
C THR A 186 -22.00 -3.25 4.58
N ASP A 187 -20.92 -4.00 4.83
CA ASP A 187 -20.99 -5.42 5.15
C ASP A 187 -21.69 -5.68 6.48
N LEU A 188 -21.44 -4.82 7.49
CA LEU A 188 -22.15 -4.88 8.76
C LEU A 188 -23.66 -4.63 8.59
N LEU A 189 -24.06 -3.67 7.75
CA LEU A 189 -25.46 -3.37 7.45
C LEU A 189 -26.13 -4.54 6.72
N ILE A 190 -25.46 -5.14 5.74
CA ILE A 190 -25.98 -6.31 5.02
C ILE A 190 -26.14 -7.51 5.98
N SER A 191 -25.16 -7.74 6.86
CA SER A 191 -25.24 -8.79 7.89
C SER A 191 -26.36 -8.56 8.90
N LEU A 192 -26.65 -7.33 9.25
CA LEU A 192 -27.77 -7.00 10.15
C LEU A 192 -29.12 -7.16 9.46
N LEU A 193 -29.25 -6.71 8.21
CA LEU A 193 -30.50 -6.85 7.45
C LEU A 193 -30.82 -8.31 7.11
N GLY A 194 -29.80 -9.15 6.86
CA GLY A 194 -29.97 -10.59 6.61
C GLY A 194 -30.45 -11.40 7.83
N LYS A 195 -30.42 -10.83 9.04
CA LYS A 195 -30.96 -11.47 10.26
C LYS A 195 -32.43 -11.15 10.52
N PHE A 196 -33.05 -10.28 9.73
CA PHE A 196 -34.45 -9.86 9.88
C PHE A 196 -35.35 -10.37 8.74
N ILE A 197 -34.82 -11.20 7.83
CA ILE A 197 -35.55 -11.93 6.81
C ILE A 197 -35.47 -13.43 7.09
#